data_9095bf4215fabc392d3dd620a28c4379
#
_entry.id   9095bf4215fabc392d3dd620a28c4379
#
_cell.length_a   1.000
_cell.length_b   1.000
_cell.length_c   1.000
_cell.angle_alpha   90.00
_cell.angle_beta   90.00
_cell.angle_gamma   90.00
#
_symmetry.space_group_name_H-M   'P 1'
#
loop_
_entity.id
_entity.type
_entity.pdbx_description
1 polymer ?
#
loop_
_entity_poly.entity_id
_entity_poly.type
_entity_poly.pdbx_seq_one_letter_code
_entity_poly.pdbx_strand_id
1 'polypeptide(L)'
;GSGLKYAASSIIYLSKKKEKEGTEIIGNIIHCKNAKSRLTVENRMVDVRLTYDKGLDRYYGLLDLALASGVFKKSSTRVELPNGKTEFGKTINNNPEKYFTDDVMERLELVCNQYFKYGNTENRTDDNQESDTE
;
A
#
# COMPACT_ATOMS: atom_id res chain seq x y z
N GLY A 1 16.56 8.65 -21.28
CA GLY A 1 16.46 9.89 -22.01
C GLY A 1 15.17 10.66 -21.77
N SER A 2 15.22 11.96 -22.00
CA SER A 2 14.06 12.84 -21.83
C SER A 2 12.89 12.51 -22.77
N GLY A 3 13.18 12.01 -23.98
CA GLY A 3 12.16 11.63 -24.96
C GLY A 3 11.21 10.56 -24.47
N LEU A 4 11.73 9.52 -23.79
CA LEU A 4 10.90 8.46 -23.19
C LEU A 4 9.99 9.00 -22.08
N LYS A 5 10.48 9.92 -21.27
CA LYS A 5 9.69 10.56 -20.21
C LYS A 5 8.52 11.38 -20.75
N TYR A 6 8.69 12.06 -21.88
CA TYR A 6 7.62 12.82 -22.50
C TYR A 6 6.61 11.94 -23.24
N ALA A 7 7.07 10.88 -23.89
CA ALA A 7 6.22 9.98 -24.68
C ALA A 7 5.42 9.00 -23.82
N ALA A 8 5.95 8.57 -22.67
CA ALA A 8 5.30 7.59 -21.81
C ALA A 8 4.01 8.12 -21.18
N SER A 9 2.96 7.30 -21.16
CA SER A 9 1.72 7.57 -20.43
C SER A 9 1.86 7.36 -18.93
N SER A 10 2.72 6.43 -18.53
CA SER A 10 3.03 6.14 -17.12
C SER A 10 4.50 5.79 -16.97
N ILE A 11 5.10 6.26 -15.88
CA ILE A 11 6.47 5.94 -15.49
C ILE A 11 6.45 5.50 -14.04
N ILE A 12 6.90 4.28 -13.79
CA ILE A 12 7.01 3.71 -12.45
C ILE A 12 8.47 3.40 -12.18
N TYR A 13 9.03 4.01 -11.14
CA TYR A 13 10.36 3.66 -10.64
C TYR A 13 10.26 2.52 -9.65
N LEU A 14 11.10 1.52 -9.85
CA LEU A 14 11.21 0.36 -8.97
C LEU A 14 12.56 0.38 -8.27
N SER A 15 12.54 0.22 -6.97
CA SER A 15 13.72 -0.07 -6.18
C SER A 15 13.44 -1.29 -5.30
N LYS A 16 14.49 -2.02 -4.91
CA LYS A 16 14.32 -3.23 -4.11
C LYS A 16 15.18 -3.22 -2.87
N LYS A 17 14.64 -3.76 -1.79
CA LYS A 17 15.33 -4.07 -0.54
C LYS A 17 15.26 -5.56 -0.30
N LYS A 18 16.40 -6.19 -0.03
CA LYS A 18 16.45 -7.61 0.32
C LYS A 18 15.77 -7.86 1.66
N GLU A 19 14.89 -8.86 1.71
CA GLU A 19 14.28 -9.35 2.94
C GLU A 19 15.05 -10.56 3.43
N LYS A 20 15.43 -10.54 4.71
CA LYS A 20 16.21 -11.60 5.34
C LYS A 20 15.45 -12.22 6.50
N GLU A 21 15.61 -13.51 6.67
CA GLU A 21 15.25 -14.25 7.88
C GLU A 21 16.53 -14.83 8.48
N GLY A 22 16.96 -14.24 9.61
CA GLY A 22 18.31 -14.50 10.13
C GLY A 22 19.39 -14.04 9.16
N THR A 23 20.21 -14.94 8.65
CA THR A 23 21.28 -14.69 7.66
C THR A 23 20.85 -14.97 6.22
N GLU A 24 19.73 -15.68 6.03
CA GLU A 24 19.26 -16.09 4.72
C GLU A 24 18.37 -15.01 4.06
N ILE A 25 18.57 -14.81 2.76
CA ILE A 25 17.74 -13.92 1.96
C ILE A 25 16.54 -14.70 1.44
N ILE A 26 15.34 -14.34 1.90
CA ILE A 26 14.08 -15.05 1.57
C ILE A 26 13.28 -14.38 0.47
N GLY A 27 13.60 -13.12 0.13
CA GLY A 27 12.88 -12.39 -0.88
C GLY A 27 13.29 -10.94 -0.99
N ASN A 28 12.42 -10.13 -1.58
CA ASN A 28 12.61 -8.70 -1.73
C ASN A 28 11.31 -7.94 -1.42
N ILE A 29 11.45 -6.76 -0.82
CA ILE A 29 10.44 -5.72 -0.84
C ILE A 29 10.76 -4.80 -2.02
N ILE A 30 9.80 -4.61 -2.90
CA ILE A 30 9.93 -3.77 -4.09
C ILE A 30 9.14 -2.49 -3.84
N HIS A 31 9.84 -1.37 -3.82
CA HIS A 31 9.25 -0.04 -3.70
C HIS A 31 8.88 0.46 -5.10
N CYS A 32 7.60 0.64 -5.35
CA CYS A 32 7.07 1.14 -6.62
C CYS A 32 6.65 2.60 -6.44
N LYS A 33 7.30 3.52 -7.15
CA LYS A 33 6.94 4.94 -7.14
C LYS A 33 6.38 5.35 -8.49
N ASN A 34 5.15 5.85 -8.51
CA ASN A 34 4.55 6.42 -9.70
C ASN A 34 5.12 7.83 -9.96
N ALA A 35 6.06 7.94 -10.88
CA ALA A 35 6.72 9.21 -11.20
C ALA A 35 5.94 10.04 -12.22
N LYS A 36 5.21 9.37 -13.12
CA LYS A 36 4.35 10.01 -14.12
C LYS A 36 3.15 9.13 -14.40
N SER A 37 1.96 9.71 -14.45
CA SER A 37 0.75 9.03 -14.90
C SER A 37 -0.27 10.01 -15.46
N ARG A 38 -0.96 9.61 -16.53
CA ARG A 38 -2.11 10.33 -17.07
C ARG A 38 -3.43 9.96 -16.43
N LEU A 39 -3.48 8.79 -15.75
CA LEU A 39 -4.71 8.18 -15.23
C LEU A 39 -4.81 8.24 -13.71
N THR A 40 -3.68 8.31 -13.02
CA THR A 40 -3.60 8.24 -11.56
C THR A 40 -2.77 9.37 -10.98
N VAL A 41 -2.93 9.62 -9.68
CA VAL A 41 -2.15 10.64 -8.97
C VAL A 41 -0.67 10.27 -8.96
N GLU A 42 0.18 11.22 -9.35
CA GLU A 42 1.63 11.06 -9.34
C GLU A 42 2.22 11.07 -7.92
N ASN A 43 3.46 10.61 -7.80
CA ASN A 43 4.23 10.53 -6.55
C ASN A 43 3.65 9.61 -5.47
N ARG A 44 2.67 8.78 -5.80
CA ARG A 44 2.21 7.71 -4.90
C ARG A 44 3.21 6.56 -4.89
N MET A 45 3.37 5.96 -3.72
CA MET A 45 4.29 4.85 -3.50
C MET A 45 3.52 3.65 -2.97
N VAL A 46 3.86 2.48 -3.48
CA VAL A 46 3.32 1.20 -3.02
C VAL A 46 4.47 0.21 -2.88
N ASP A 47 4.49 -0.51 -1.78
CA ASP A 47 5.43 -1.59 -1.56
C ASP A 47 4.79 -2.94 -1.86
N VAL A 48 5.49 -3.79 -2.60
CA VAL A 48 5.09 -5.17 -2.85
C VAL A 48 6.17 -6.13 -2.34
N ARG A 49 5.74 -7.26 -1.83
CA ARG A 49 6.62 -8.31 -1.30
C ARG A 49 6.70 -9.47 -2.29
N LEU A 50 7.91 -9.84 -2.65
CA LEU A 50 8.21 -10.99 -3.50
C LEU A 50 9.10 -11.97 -2.73
N THR A 51 8.57 -13.14 -2.38
CA THR A 51 9.33 -14.21 -1.74
C THR A 51 9.77 -15.24 -2.75
N TYR A 52 10.93 -15.88 -2.53
CA TYR A 52 11.49 -16.84 -3.47
C TYR A 52 10.70 -18.15 -3.51
N ASP A 53 10.05 -18.52 -2.41
CA ASP A 53 9.26 -19.75 -2.28
C ASP A 53 7.81 -19.60 -2.78
N LYS A 54 7.17 -18.44 -2.52
CA LYS A 54 5.73 -18.22 -2.79
C LYS A 54 5.45 -17.20 -3.89
N GLY A 55 6.48 -16.47 -4.36
CA GLY A 55 6.31 -15.42 -5.34
C GLY A 55 5.71 -14.15 -4.75
N LEU A 56 4.84 -13.48 -5.50
CA LEU A 56 4.22 -12.22 -5.12
C LEU A 56 3.19 -12.42 -4.00
N ASP A 57 3.37 -11.70 -2.89
CA ASP A 57 2.44 -11.70 -1.76
C ASP A 57 1.30 -10.70 -2.00
N ARG A 58 0.11 -11.22 -2.33
CA ARG A 58 -1.07 -10.39 -2.60
C ARG A 58 -1.64 -9.69 -1.38
N TYR A 59 -1.27 -10.10 -0.18
CA TYR A 59 -1.81 -9.56 1.07
C TYR A 59 -0.87 -8.59 1.77
N TYR A 60 0.34 -8.42 1.26
CA TYR A 60 1.33 -7.52 1.86
C TYR A 60 0.83 -6.07 1.89
N GLY A 61 0.88 -5.46 3.08
CA GLY A 61 0.44 -4.08 3.28
C GLY A 61 -1.08 -3.89 3.41
N LEU A 62 -1.91 -4.92 3.20
CA LEU A 62 -3.37 -4.79 3.27
C LEU A 62 -3.86 -4.46 4.68
N LEU A 63 -3.19 -4.94 5.73
CA LEU A 63 -3.56 -4.60 7.11
C LEU A 63 -3.39 -3.11 7.37
N ASP A 64 -2.27 -2.53 6.96
CA ASP A 64 -2.01 -1.09 7.12
C ASP A 64 -3.00 -0.25 6.30
N LEU A 65 -3.32 -0.68 5.09
CA LEU A 65 -4.34 -0.05 4.26
C LEU A 65 -5.73 -0.14 4.89
N ALA A 66 -6.11 -1.29 5.42
CA ALA A 66 -7.40 -1.50 6.09
C ALA A 66 -7.55 -0.62 7.34
N LEU A 67 -6.47 -0.45 8.10
CA LEU A 67 -6.44 0.46 9.25
C LEU A 67 -6.49 1.92 8.84
N ALA A 68 -5.72 2.32 7.83
CA ALA A 68 -5.70 3.69 7.33
C ALA A 68 -7.04 4.12 6.72
N SER A 69 -7.73 3.21 6.04
CA SER A 69 -9.03 3.45 5.40
C SER A 69 -10.23 3.37 6.35
N GLY A 70 -10.05 2.85 7.56
CA GLY A 70 -11.12 2.63 8.54
C GLY A 70 -11.97 1.37 8.27
N VAL A 71 -11.63 0.54 7.28
CA VAL A 71 -12.27 -0.78 7.06
C VAL A 71 -12.03 -1.69 8.26
N PHE A 72 -10.81 -1.71 8.77
CA PHE A 72 -10.47 -2.21 10.10
C PHE A 72 -10.20 -1.03 11.05
N LYS A 73 -10.48 -1.20 12.33
CA LYS A 73 -10.25 -0.16 13.33
C LYS A 73 -9.19 -0.61 14.33
N LYS A 74 -8.31 0.30 14.70
CA LYS A 74 -7.34 0.02 15.78
C LYS A 74 -8.02 0.16 17.13
N SER A 75 -8.01 -0.91 17.92
CA SER A 75 -8.53 -0.94 19.29
C SER A 75 -7.39 -1.32 20.25
N SER A 76 -6.71 -0.31 20.77
CA SER A 76 -5.53 -0.49 21.64
C SER A 76 -4.46 -1.36 20.96
N THR A 77 -4.18 -2.55 21.50
CA THR A 77 -3.23 -3.53 20.95
C THR A 77 -3.83 -4.49 19.91
N ARG A 78 -5.13 -4.40 19.69
CA ARG A 78 -5.88 -5.27 18.76
C ARG A 78 -6.45 -4.51 17.58
N VAL A 79 -6.92 -5.25 16.62
CA VAL A 79 -7.61 -4.75 15.42
C VAL A 79 -9.05 -5.22 15.49
N GLU A 80 -10.00 -4.30 15.40
CA GLU A 80 -11.42 -4.59 15.28
C GLU A 80 -11.78 -4.78 13.81
N LEU A 81 -12.40 -5.91 13.54
CA LEU A 81 -12.87 -6.32 12.22
C LEU A 81 -14.28 -5.75 11.93
N PRO A 82 -14.73 -5.70 10.66
CA PRO A 82 -16.06 -5.21 10.32
C PRO A 82 -17.22 -5.96 11.00
N ASN A 83 -17.00 -7.19 11.44
CA ASN A 83 -17.99 -7.99 12.18
C ASN A 83 -17.98 -7.74 13.70
N GLY A 84 -17.21 -6.76 14.19
CA GLY A 84 -17.07 -6.42 15.59
C GLY A 84 -16.14 -7.30 16.42
N LYS A 85 -15.57 -8.35 15.83
CA LYS A 85 -14.56 -9.18 16.49
C LYS A 85 -13.20 -8.47 16.52
N THR A 86 -12.41 -8.76 17.53
CA THR A 86 -11.06 -8.19 17.68
C THR A 86 -10.00 -9.29 17.57
N GLU A 87 -8.93 -8.99 16.84
CA GLU A 87 -7.79 -9.89 16.64
C GLU A 87 -6.47 -9.14 16.75
N PHE A 88 -5.38 -9.87 17.00
CA PHE A 88 -4.04 -9.27 16.93
C PHE A 88 -3.60 -9.10 15.48
N GLY A 89 -2.96 -7.97 15.17
CA GLY A 89 -2.43 -7.71 13.83
C GLY A 89 -1.50 -8.81 13.32
N LYS A 90 -0.68 -9.39 14.20
CA LYS A 90 0.17 -10.54 13.85
C LYS A 90 -0.64 -11.78 13.42
N THR A 91 -1.75 -12.04 14.09
CA THR A 91 -2.65 -13.16 13.74
C THR A 91 -3.28 -12.94 12.36
N ILE A 92 -3.69 -11.70 12.07
CA ILE A 92 -4.25 -11.32 10.77
C ILE A 92 -3.20 -11.50 9.66
N ASN A 93 -1.97 -11.01 9.85
CA ASN A 93 -0.89 -11.13 8.88
C ASN A 93 -0.42 -12.58 8.65
N ASN A 94 -0.54 -13.44 9.66
CA ASN A 94 -0.19 -14.86 9.52
C ASN A 94 -1.29 -15.68 8.81
N ASN A 95 -2.54 -15.21 8.85
CA ASN A 95 -3.68 -15.90 8.24
C ASN A 95 -4.53 -14.92 7.42
N PRO A 96 -3.95 -14.21 6.45
CA PRO A 96 -4.63 -13.11 5.78
C PRO A 96 -5.89 -13.54 5.02
N GLU A 97 -5.90 -14.73 4.45
CA GLU A 97 -7.03 -15.27 3.69
C GLU A 97 -8.33 -15.37 4.51
N LYS A 98 -8.19 -15.57 5.82
CA LYS A 98 -9.33 -15.66 6.72
C LYS A 98 -9.99 -14.30 6.99
N TYR A 99 -9.21 -13.23 6.96
CA TYR A 99 -9.65 -11.88 7.34
C TYR A 99 -9.89 -10.95 6.16
N PHE A 100 -9.14 -11.12 5.07
CA PHE A 100 -9.34 -10.39 3.81
C PHE A 100 -10.24 -11.19 2.89
N THR A 101 -11.52 -11.26 3.28
CA THR A 101 -12.60 -11.87 2.48
C THR A 101 -12.90 -11.01 1.26
N ASP A 102 -13.64 -11.56 0.30
CA ASP A 102 -14.02 -10.85 -0.93
C ASP A 102 -14.73 -9.51 -0.62
N ASP A 103 -15.61 -9.50 0.37
CA ASP A 103 -16.31 -8.28 0.83
C ASP A 103 -15.35 -7.21 1.37
N VAL A 104 -14.35 -7.61 2.16
CA VAL A 104 -13.30 -6.72 2.65
C VAL A 104 -12.43 -6.21 1.49
N MET A 105 -12.09 -7.09 0.56
CA MET A 105 -11.28 -6.74 -0.61
C MET A 105 -12.00 -5.74 -1.53
N GLU A 106 -13.30 -5.88 -1.76
CA GLU A 106 -14.09 -4.91 -2.50
C GLU A 106 -14.10 -3.52 -1.85
N ARG A 107 -14.24 -3.46 -0.53
CA ARG A 107 -14.18 -2.20 0.22
C ARG A 107 -12.81 -1.54 0.10
N LEU A 108 -11.73 -2.32 0.21
CA LEU A 108 -10.38 -1.82 0.04
C LEU A 108 -10.12 -1.34 -1.39
N GLU A 109 -10.66 -2.01 -2.39
CA GLU A 109 -10.55 -1.59 -3.79
C GLU A 109 -11.23 -0.25 -4.03
N LEU A 110 -12.40 -0.02 -3.45
CA LEU A 110 -13.08 1.28 -3.51
C LEU A 110 -12.21 2.39 -2.90
N VAL A 111 -11.60 2.15 -1.76
CA VAL A 111 -10.68 3.10 -1.11
C VAL A 111 -9.45 3.36 -1.98
N CYS A 112 -8.83 2.32 -2.54
CA CYS A 112 -7.70 2.47 -3.46
C CYS A 112 -8.08 3.30 -4.69
N ASN A 113 -9.24 3.06 -5.27
CA ASN A 113 -9.73 3.82 -6.41
C ASN A 113 -9.91 5.30 -6.07
N GLN A 114 -10.38 5.62 -4.87
CA GLN A 114 -10.49 7.00 -4.40
C GLN A 114 -9.12 7.64 -4.16
N TYR A 115 -8.18 6.89 -3.58
CA TYR A 115 -6.86 7.39 -3.21
C TYR A 115 -5.93 7.63 -4.41
N PHE A 116 -6.01 6.78 -5.45
CA PHE A 116 -5.08 6.82 -6.59
C PHE A 116 -5.63 7.50 -7.83
N LYS A 117 -6.95 7.71 -7.95
CA LYS A 117 -7.54 8.39 -9.12
C LYS A 117 -7.39 9.91 -9.06
N TYR A 118 -7.18 10.53 -10.24
CA TYR A 118 -7.27 11.97 -10.37
C TYR A 118 -8.70 12.49 -10.11
N GLY A 119 -8.79 13.70 -9.58
CA GLY A 119 -10.06 14.38 -9.34
C GLY A 119 -10.64 14.17 -7.95
N ASN A 120 -10.00 13.39 -7.09
CA ASN A 120 -10.38 13.30 -5.69
C ASN A 120 -9.78 14.46 -4.90
N THR A 121 -10.62 15.40 -4.50
CA THR A 121 -10.22 16.62 -3.78
C THR A 121 -9.88 16.39 -2.31
N GLU A 122 -10.24 15.25 -1.75
CA GLU A 122 -10.05 14.97 -0.32
C GLU A 122 -8.60 14.68 0.10
N ASN A 123 -7.68 14.46 -0.85
CA ASN A 123 -6.27 14.15 -0.57
C ASN A 123 -5.31 15.31 -0.83
N ARG A 124 -5.78 16.55 -0.87
CA ARG A 124 -4.93 17.74 -1.11
C ARG A 124 -4.51 18.50 0.13
N THR A 125 -4.85 18.05 1.30
CA THR A 125 -4.37 18.64 2.55
C THR A 125 -3.15 17.86 3.03
N ASP A 126 -2.05 18.60 3.22
CA ASP A 126 -0.89 18.34 4.07
C ASP A 126 0.48 18.08 3.43
N ASP A 127 0.80 18.69 2.25
CA ASP A 127 2.21 18.75 1.85
C ASP A 127 2.72 20.20 1.61
N ASN A 128 2.08 21.22 2.22
CA ASN A 128 2.57 22.60 2.17
C ASN A 128 2.67 23.21 3.56
N GLN A 129 3.51 22.61 4.42
CA GLN A 129 4.11 23.32 5.54
C GLN A 129 5.54 22.82 5.73
N GLU A 130 6.44 23.26 4.85
CA GLU A 130 7.82 23.43 5.28
C GLU A 130 8.45 24.63 4.58
N SER A 131 8.85 25.52 5.46
CA SER A 131 9.90 26.51 5.35
C SER A 131 9.63 27.77 4.54
N ASP A 132 9.21 28.79 5.30
CA ASP A 132 9.85 30.09 5.26
C ASP A 132 10.01 30.54 6.72
N THR A 133 11.18 30.29 7.27
CA THR A 133 11.75 31.10 8.34
C THR A 133 13.24 31.25 8.08
N GLU A 134 13.57 32.46 7.88
CA GLU A 134 14.87 33.11 7.79
C GLU A 134 15.96 32.52 8.72
#